data_0b1215030dc134a5c88445fb3823b736
#
_entry.id   0b1215030dc134a5c88445fb3823b736
#
_cell.length_a   1.000
_cell.length_b   1.000
_cell.length_c   1.000
_cell.angle_alpha   90.00
_cell.angle_beta   90.00
_cell.angle_gamma   90.00
#
_symmetry.space_group_name_H-M   'P 1'
#
loop_
_entity.id
_entity.type
_entity.pdbx_description
1 polymer ?
#
loop_
_entity_poly.entity_id
_entity_poly.type
_entity_poly.pdbx_seq_one_letter_code
_entity_poly.pdbx_strand_id
1 'polypeptide(L)'
;MFLHGYGSSKEAFTAQISYFSRFFRVTAIDFLGFGKSKPLDAPFSVADYAEWTIEVLSALGVETPCAAAHSFGCRVAVKMSGEYGYPFKKLLLTGPAGVIMNRGFGYHCKVLAYKICKKLAPAFAEKHFGSAEYRALDGVMRESYKKIVNEDLRECAKSVGCKVLIAEGEQDVVTPLREAEAYLRSFPNANLKTLRGGHFAFAENPVAFNLIAEEFFYE
;
A
#
# COMPACT_ATOMS: atom_id res chain seq x y z
N MET A 1 -4.46 12.49 -6.10
CA MET A 1 -3.09 11.95 -6.01
C MET A 1 -3.14 10.43 -6.09
N PHE A 2 -2.10 9.78 -6.68
CA PHE A 2 -2.01 8.31 -6.76
C PHE A 2 -0.72 7.80 -6.15
N LEU A 3 -0.82 6.73 -5.31
CA LEU A 3 0.29 6.07 -4.62
C LEU A 3 0.28 4.57 -4.96
N HIS A 4 1.31 4.10 -5.67
CA HIS A 4 1.38 2.74 -6.19
C HIS A 4 1.77 1.68 -5.15
N GLY A 5 1.62 0.39 -5.52
CA GLY A 5 2.01 -0.75 -4.70
C GLY A 5 3.52 -1.06 -4.74
N TYR A 6 3.99 -1.94 -3.85
CA TYR A 6 5.37 -2.41 -3.81
C TYR A 6 5.74 -3.12 -5.13
N GLY A 7 6.94 -2.90 -5.63
CA GLY A 7 7.39 -3.49 -6.90
C GLY A 7 6.71 -2.94 -8.15
N SER A 8 5.91 -1.87 -8.02
CA SER A 8 5.17 -1.23 -9.10
C SER A 8 5.70 0.19 -9.36
N SER A 9 4.93 0.99 -10.09
CA SER A 9 5.23 2.38 -10.39
C SER A 9 3.91 3.15 -10.61
N LYS A 10 3.99 4.48 -10.75
CA LYS A 10 2.81 5.32 -11.07
C LYS A 10 2.08 4.91 -12.34
N GLU A 11 2.76 4.25 -13.27
CA GLU A 11 2.17 3.75 -14.51
C GLU A 11 1.06 2.72 -14.28
N ALA A 12 1.02 2.05 -13.12
CA ALA A 12 -0.10 1.17 -12.75
C ALA A 12 -1.45 1.93 -12.73
N PHE A 13 -1.43 3.23 -12.47
CA PHE A 13 -2.60 4.09 -12.46
C PHE A 13 -2.85 4.84 -13.78
N THR A 14 -2.25 4.42 -14.90
CA THR A 14 -2.37 5.14 -16.18
C THR A 14 -3.82 5.40 -16.58
N ALA A 15 -4.71 4.42 -16.44
CA ALA A 15 -6.13 4.57 -16.76
C ALA A 15 -6.83 5.60 -15.83
N GLN A 16 -6.50 5.59 -14.54
CA GLN A 16 -7.03 6.52 -13.55
C GLN A 16 -6.47 7.93 -13.78
N ILE A 17 -5.17 8.06 -14.03
CA ILE A 17 -4.53 9.33 -14.35
C ILE A 17 -5.18 9.96 -15.59
N SER A 18 -5.34 9.17 -16.68
CA SER A 18 -6.00 9.63 -17.89
C SER A 18 -7.45 10.06 -17.64
N TYR A 19 -8.18 9.32 -16.83
CA TYR A 19 -9.57 9.62 -16.49
C TYR A 19 -9.69 10.91 -15.67
N PHE A 20 -8.97 11.01 -14.56
CA PHE A 20 -9.11 12.08 -13.59
C PHE A 20 -8.40 13.39 -13.99
N SER A 21 -7.39 13.35 -14.87
CA SER A 21 -6.73 14.56 -15.38
C SER A 21 -7.66 15.48 -16.18
N ARG A 22 -8.83 15.00 -16.60
CA ARG A 22 -9.87 15.83 -17.23
C ARG A 22 -10.60 16.76 -16.26
N PHE A 23 -10.54 16.45 -14.95
CA PHE A 23 -11.33 17.12 -13.91
C PHE A 23 -10.49 17.68 -12.77
N PHE A 24 -9.30 17.12 -12.57
CA PHE A 24 -8.42 17.42 -11.43
C PHE A 24 -6.99 17.68 -11.88
N ARG A 25 -6.26 18.49 -11.10
CA ARG A 25 -4.81 18.46 -11.12
C ARG A 25 -4.37 17.11 -10.51
N VAL A 26 -3.74 16.26 -11.32
CA VAL A 26 -3.34 14.93 -10.90
C VAL A 26 -1.85 14.90 -10.54
N THR A 27 -1.53 14.36 -9.38
CA THR A 27 -0.16 14.05 -8.93
C THR A 27 -0.02 12.54 -8.78
N ALA A 28 0.98 11.96 -9.42
CA ALA A 28 1.35 10.56 -9.27
C ALA A 28 2.87 10.47 -9.13
N ILE A 29 3.35 9.78 -8.11
CA ILE A 29 4.77 9.67 -7.79
C ILE A 29 5.23 8.22 -7.89
N ASP A 30 6.49 8.01 -8.26
CA ASP A 30 7.20 6.76 -8.03
C ASP A 30 7.90 6.86 -6.69
N PHE A 31 7.63 5.95 -5.75
CA PHE A 31 8.37 5.90 -4.50
C PHE A 31 9.85 5.63 -4.74
N LEU A 32 10.72 6.09 -3.84
CA LEU A 32 12.16 5.77 -3.90
C LEU A 32 12.38 4.26 -3.97
N GLY A 33 13.30 3.86 -4.84
CA GLY A 33 13.56 2.44 -5.13
C GLY A 33 12.62 1.81 -6.17
N PHE A 34 11.65 2.57 -6.71
CA PHE A 34 10.67 2.08 -7.69
C PHE A 34 10.56 3.01 -8.91
N GLY A 35 10.07 2.44 -10.02
CA GLY A 35 9.79 3.18 -11.24
C GLY A 35 10.99 3.95 -11.76
N LYS A 36 10.82 5.27 -11.92
CA LYS A 36 11.88 6.19 -12.38
C LYS A 36 12.56 6.95 -11.25
N SER A 37 12.17 6.71 -9.99
CA SER A 37 12.81 7.31 -8.83
C SER A 37 14.18 6.67 -8.55
N LYS A 38 15.04 7.41 -7.83
CA LYS A 38 16.39 6.93 -7.46
C LYS A 38 16.29 5.66 -6.62
N PRO A 39 17.28 4.76 -6.71
CA PRO A 39 17.44 3.65 -5.77
C PRO A 39 17.53 4.15 -4.32
N LEU A 40 17.24 3.26 -3.38
CA LEU A 40 17.46 3.52 -1.96
C LEU A 40 18.95 3.33 -1.60
N ASP A 41 19.50 4.29 -0.86
CA ASP A 41 20.86 4.18 -0.30
C ASP A 41 20.85 3.41 1.04
N ALA A 42 19.71 3.38 1.74
CA ALA A 42 19.52 2.68 3.02
C ALA A 42 18.10 2.08 3.10
N PRO A 43 17.88 1.03 3.94
CA PRO A 43 16.58 0.40 4.07
C PRO A 43 15.52 1.31 4.70
N PHE A 44 14.43 1.57 3.98
CA PHE A 44 13.29 2.38 4.40
C PHE A 44 12.21 1.53 5.11
N SER A 45 11.63 2.09 6.15
CA SER A 45 10.36 1.67 6.77
C SER A 45 9.16 2.35 6.12
N VAL A 46 7.94 2.01 6.55
CA VAL A 46 6.73 2.74 6.13
C VAL A 46 6.79 4.20 6.59
N ALA A 47 7.37 4.46 7.76
CA ALA A 47 7.56 5.81 8.28
C ALA A 47 8.48 6.65 7.38
N ASP A 48 9.65 6.09 6.99
CA ASP A 48 10.59 6.78 6.11
C ASP A 48 9.93 7.13 4.75
N TYR A 49 9.13 6.20 4.19
CA TYR A 49 8.37 6.48 2.96
C TYR A 49 7.28 7.54 3.16
N ALA A 50 6.62 7.56 4.32
CA ALA A 50 5.60 8.56 4.62
C ALA A 50 6.21 9.96 4.73
N GLU A 51 7.30 10.11 5.49
CA GLU A 51 8.04 11.38 5.62
C GLU A 51 8.53 11.89 4.27
N TRP A 52 9.22 11.04 3.52
CA TRP A 52 9.69 11.37 2.18
C TRP A 52 8.54 11.80 1.24
N THR A 53 7.38 11.11 1.31
CA THR A 53 6.22 11.46 0.49
C THR A 53 5.68 12.82 0.87
N ILE A 54 5.59 13.13 2.17
CA ILE A 54 5.15 14.45 2.66
C ILE A 54 6.08 15.55 2.16
N GLU A 55 7.40 15.35 2.22
CA GLU A 55 8.39 16.30 1.71
C GLU A 55 8.22 16.56 0.19
N VAL A 56 8.05 15.50 -0.60
CA VAL A 56 7.80 15.61 -2.05
C VAL A 56 6.51 16.38 -2.33
N LEU A 57 5.43 16.07 -1.62
CA LEU A 57 4.15 16.77 -1.81
C LEU A 57 4.22 18.24 -1.41
N SER A 58 4.94 18.55 -0.33
CA SER A 58 5.21 19.92 0.10
C SER A 58 5.98 20.69 -0.99
N ALA A 59 7.05 20.10 -1.55
CA ALA A 59 7.82 20.70 -2.64
C ALA A 59 7.00 20.91 -3.92
N LEU A 60 5.96 20.09 -4.15
CA LEU A 60 5.03 20.21 -5.28
C LEU A 60 3.84 21.15 -4.99
N GLY A 61 3.73 21.73 -3.80
CA GLY A 61 2.61 22.54 -3.36
C GLY A 61 1.29 21.76 -3.31
N VAL A 62 1.33 20.51 -2.86
CA VAL A 62 0.16 19.63 -2.69
C VAL A 62 -0.14 19.52 -1.21
N GLU A 63 -1.14 20.26 -0.72
CA GLU A 63 -1.41 20.38 0.72
C GLU A 63 -2.51 19.43 1.22
N THR A 64 -3.67 19.39 0.56
CA THR A 64 -4.85 18.63 1.00
C THR A 64 -5.46 17.81 -0.14
N PRO A 65 -4.75 16.82 -0.70
CA PRO A 65 -5.25 16.09 -1.85
C PRO A 65 -6.34 15.08 -1.47
N CYS A 66 -7.27 14.80 -2.42
CA CYS A 66 -7.89 13.48 -2.46
C CYS A 66 -6.83 12.48 -2.97
N ALA A 67 -6.73 11.32 -2.33
CA ALA A 67 -5.75 10.31 -2.70
C ALA A 67 -6.39 8.95 -2.97
N ALA A 68 -5.88 8.25 -4.00
CA ALA A 68 -6.08 6.82 -4.20
C ALA A 68 -4.74 6.10 -4.04
N ALA A 69 -4.72 5.09 -3.20
CA ALA A 69 -3.53 4.33 -2.87
C ALA A 69 -3.76 2.83 -3.09
N HIS A 70 -2.75 2.11 -3.56
CA HIS A 70 -2.80 0.68 -3.79
C HIS A 70 -1.80 -0.06 -2.89
N SER A 71 -2.26 -1.13 -2.24
CA SER A 71 -1.41 -2.10 -1.53
C SER A 71 -0.40 -1.43 -0.58
N PHE A 72 0.89 -1.43 -0.90
CA PHE A 72 1.94 -0.72 -0.15
C PHE A 72 1.67 0.79 -0.05
N GLY A 73 1.19 1.42 -1.12
CA GLY A 73 0.80 2.83 -1.10
C GLY A 73 -0.27 3.14 -0.05
N CYS A 74 -1.15 2.17 0.27
CA CYS A 74 -2.12 2.29 1.36
C CYS A 74 -1.42 2.39 2.72
N ARG A 75 -0.35 1.59 2.95
CA ARG A 75 0.44 1.68 4.17
C ARG A 75 1.02 3.07 4.35
N VAL A 76 1.62 3.61 3.28
CA VAL A 76 2.22 4.95 3.29
C VAL A 76 1.15 6.01 3.56
N ALA A 77 0.02 5.97 2.86
CA ALA A 77 -1.07 6.94 3.02
C ALA A 77 -1.67 6.92 4.44
N VAL A 78 -1.90 5.73 5.01
CA VAL A 78 -2.42 5.59 6.38
C VAL A 78 -1.40 6.10 7.40
N LYS A 79 -0.11 5.82 7.20
CA LYS A 79 0.98 6.34 8.05
C LYS A 79 1.05 7.86 7.98
N MET A 80 1.01 8.45 6.78
CA MET A 80 0.99 9.90 6.59
C MET A 80 -0.15 10.56 7.35
N SER A 81 -1.37 10.03 7.24
CA SER A 81 -2.55 10.64 7.88
C SER A 81 -2.62 10.33 9.38
N GLY A 82 -2.44 9.07 9.77
CA GLY A 82 -2.70 8.64 11.15
C GLY A 82 -1.57 8.94 12.13
N GLU A 83 -0.31 8.94 11.68
CA GLU A 83 0.84 9.20 12.54
C GLU A 83 1.38 10.62 12.36
N TYR A 84 1.49 11.10 11.11
CA TYR A 84 2.04 12.43 10.81
C TYR A 84 0.97 13.52 10.65
N GLY A 85 -0.32 13.17 10.75
CA GLY A 85 -1.42 14.13 10.64
C GLY A 85 -1.55 14.79 9.28
N TYR A 86 -1.00 14.18 8.21
CA TYR A 86 -1.10 14.74 6.85
C TYR A 86 -2.57 14.87 6.42
N PRO A 87 -3.03 16.07 6.00
CA PRO A 87 -4.44 16.36 5.85
C PRO A 87 -4.99 15.94 4.48
N PHE A 88 -5.23 14.65 4.27
CA PHE A 88 -6.00 14.24 3.08
C PHE A 88 -7.42 14.78 3.15
N LYS A 89 -7.94 15.27 2.03
CA LYS A 89 -9.36 15.60 1.91
C LYS A 89 -10.22 14.34 1.95
N LYS A 90 -9.81 13.30 1.22
CA LYS A 90 -10.43 11.97 1.18
C LYS A 90 -9.37 10.94 0.80
N LEU A 91 -9.52 9.71 1.28
CA LEU A 91 -8.57 8.64 1.05
C LEU A 91 -9.26 7.39 0.52
N LEU A 92 -8.97 7.00 -0.71
CA LEU A 92 -9.41 5.75 -1.32
C LEU A 92 -8.27 4.72 -1.25
N LEU A 93 -8.54 3.57 -0.67
CA LEU A 93 -7.60 2.47 -0.52
C LEU A 93 -8.07 1.29 -1.38
N THR A 94 -7.21 0.74 -2.24
CA THR A 94 -7.53 -0.45 -3.05
C THR A 94 -6.51 -1.55 -2.83
N GLY A 95 -6.96 -2.79 -2.61
CA GLY A 95 -6.12 -3.90 -2.19
C GLY A 95 -5.27 -3.56 -0.96
N PRO A 96 -5.85 -3.00 0.14
CA PRO A 96 -5.07 -2.33 1.17
C PRO A 96 -4.23 -3.30 1.99
N ALA A 97 -2.92 -3.17 1.92
CA ALA A 97 -2.00 -3.77 2.87
C ALA A 97 -1.92 -2.91 4.16
N GLY A 98 -1.68 -3.54 5.30
CA GLY A 98 -1.53 -2.82 6.58
C GLY A 98 -2.06 -3.59 7.79
N VAL A 99 -2.75 -4.70 7.55
CA VAL A 99 -3.28 -5.57 8.60
C VAL A 99 -2.44 -6.83 8.71
N ILE A 100 -2.03 -7.17 9.93
CA ILE A 100 -1.40 -8.46 10.21
C ILE A 100 -2.44 -9.35 10.87
N MET A 101 -3.02 -10.25 10.09
CA MET A 101 -3.91 -11.27 10.63
C MET A 101 -3.14 -12.33 11.40
N ASN A 102 -3.78 -12.90 12.42
CA ASN A 102 -3.21 -14.07 13.13
C ASN A 102 -2.91 -15.20 12.15
N ARG A 103 -1.64 -15.38 11.88
CA ARG A 103 -1.14 -16.43 11.01
C ARG A 103 -1.14 -17.72 11.83
N GLY A 104 -1.89 -18.74 11.37
CA GLY A 104 -2.07 -19.99 12.08
C GLY A 104 -0.75 -20.72 12.40
N PHE A 105 -0.83 -21.78 13.22
CA PHE A 105 0.32 -22.58 13.72
C PHE A 105 1.32 -22.96 12.62
N GLY A 106 0.85 -23.35 11.43
CA GLY A 106 1.71 -23.72 10.30
C GLY A 106 2.63 -22.59 9.82
N TYR A 107 2.23 -21.34 9.94
CA TYR A 107 3.10 -20.19 9.63
C TYR A 107 4.22 -20.06 10.66
N HIS A 108 3.90 -20.19 11.94
CA HIS A 108 4.91 -20.12 13.00
C HIS A 108 5.94 -21.25 12.88
N CYS A 109 5.51 -22.45 12.48
CA CYS A 109 6.41 -23.56 12.17
C CYS A 109 7.33 -23.24 10.98
N LYS A 110 6.81 -22.63 9.89
CA LYS A 110 7.64 -22.22 8.74
C LYS A 110 8.64 -21.14 9.12
N VAL A 111 8.25 -20.17 9.95
CA VAL A 111 9.17 -19.11 10.45
C VAL A 111 10.25 -19.71 11.34
N LEU A 112 9.92 -20.66 12.21
CA LEU A 112 10.90 -21.35 13.05
C LEU A 112 11.88 -22.17 12.19
N ALA A 113 11.38 -22.94 11.23
CA ALA A 113 12.21 -23.69 10.29
C ALA A 113 13.15 -22.76 9.50
N TYR A 114 12.64 -21.62 9.02
CA TYR A 114 13.49 -20.61 8.38
C TYR A 114 14.59 -20.09 9.29
N LYS A 115 14.28 -19.74 10.54
CA LYS A 115 15.27 -19.26 11.51
C LYS A 115 16.38 -20.29 11.77
N ILE A 116 16.01 -21.55 11.90
CA ILE A 116 16.96 -22.65 12.08
C ILE A 116 17.82 -22.85 10.82
N CYS A 117 17.19 -22.92 9.64
CA CYS A 117 17.88 -23.02 8.36
C CYS A 117 18.83 -21.84 8.12
N LYS A 118 18.41 -20.62 8.42
CA LYS A 118 19.23 -19.42 8.25
C LYS A 118 20.48 -19.46 9.15
N LYS A 119 20.38 -20.05 10.33
CA LYS A 119 21.54 -20.18 11.24
C LYS A 119 22.53 -21.27 10.79
N LEU A 120 22.03 -22.37 10.22
CA LEU A 120 22.83 -23.54 9.84
C LEU A 120 23.31 -23.51 8.38
N ALA A 121 22.51 -22.99 7.47
CA ALA A 121 22.78 -22.95 6.03
C ALA A 121 22.17 -21.68 5.40
N PRO A 122 22.77 -20.48 5.61
CA PRO A 122 22.20 -19.19 5.18
C PRO A 122 21.83 -19.14 3.70
N ALA A 123 22.75 -19.58 2.82
CA ALA A 123 22.55 -19.58 1.37
C ALA A 123 21.37 -20.49 0.94
N PHE A 124 21.18 -21.63 1.59
CA PHE A 124 20.04 -22.51 1.34
C PHE A 124 18.74 -21.86 1.80
N ALA A 125 18.74 -21.23 2.98
CA ALA A 125 17.57 -20.54 3.51
C ALA A 125 17.12 -19.38 2.60
N GLU A 126 18.05 -18.59 2.12
CA GLU A 126 17.74 -17.46 1.19
C GLU A 126 17.22 -17.93 -0.16
N LYS A 127 17.68 -19.08 -0.65
CA LYS A 127 17.26 -19.66 -1.93
C LYS A 127 15.87 -20.30 -1.88
N HIS A 128 15.47 -20.90 -0.76
CA HIS A 128 14.28 -21.76 -0.67
C HIS A 128 13.14 -21.18 0.16
N PHE A 129 13.39 -20.15 0.99
CA PHE A 129 12.37 -19.50 1.79
C PHE A 129 12.07 -18.08 1.29
N GLY A 130 10.82 -17.64 1.46
CA GLY A 130 10.31 -16.37 0.98
C GLY A 130 9.59 -16.47 -0.37
N SER A 131 8.79 -15.47 -0.70
CA SER A 131 8.12 -15.37 -2.01
C SER A 131 9.15 -15.18 -3.14
N ALA A 132 8.75 -15.46 -4.38
CA ALA A 132 9.60 -15.21 -5.55
C ALA A 132 10.02 -13.74 -5.64
N GLU A 133 9.07 -12.83 -5.38
CA GLU A 133 9.29 -11.39 -5.32
C GLU A 133 10.35 -11.01 -4.28
N TYR A 134 10.22 -11.52 -3.05
CA TYR A 134 11.19 -11.28 -1.97
C TYR A 134 12.60 -11.74 -2.35
N ARG A 135 12.73 -12.89 -3.04
CA ARG A 135 14.03 -13.41 -3.46
C ARG A 135 14.68 -12.61 -4.58
N ALA A 136 13.88 -11.93 -5.41
CA ALA A 136 14.36 -11.08 -6.50
C ALA A 136 14.87 -9.71 -6.04
N LEU A 137 14.57 -9.30 -4.79
CA LEU A 137 15.01 -8.02 -4.24
C LEU A 137 16.51 -7.99 -3.97
N ASP A 138 17.14 -6.84 -4.20
CA ASP A 138 18.49 -6.55 -3.73
C ASP A 138 18.58 -6.44 -2.20
N GLY A 139 19.78 -6.25 -1.66
CA GLY A 139 20.01 -6.22 -0.22
C GLY A 139 19.24 -5.12 0.50
N VAL A 140 19.27 -3.90 -0.02
CA VAL A 140 18.62 -2.72 0.58
C VAL A 140 17.09 -2.85 0.49
N MET A 141 16.58 -3.18 -0.68
CA MET A 141 15.13 -3.36 -0.89
C MET A 141 14.58 -4.54 -0.10
N ARG A 142 15.36 -5.61 0.09
CA ARG A 142 14.97 -6.77 0.90
C ARG A 142 14.84 -6.41 2.39
N GLU A 143 15.75 -5.61 2.93
CA GLU A 143 15.63 -5.13 4.31
C GLU A 143 14.48 -4.13 4.47
N SER A 144 14.26 -3.25 3.49
CA SER A 144 13.07 -2.38 3.44
C SER A 144 11.78 -3.20 3.46
N TYR A 145 11.69 -4.21 2.61
CA TYR A 145 10.50 -5.08 2.55
C TYR A 145 10.18 -5.72 3.90
N LYS A 146 11.19 -6.19 4.63
CA LYS A 146 11.00 -6.78 5.97
C LYS A 146 10.44 -5.78 6.98
N LYS A 147 10.93 -4.53 6.96
CA LYS A 147 10.40 -3.45 7.81
C LYS A 147 8.92 -3.18 7.47
N ILE A 148 8.61 -3.07 6.18
CA ILE A 148 7.30 -2.72 5.64
C ILE A 148 6.23 -3.77 5.99
N VAL A 149 6.49 -5.06 5.69
CA VAL A 149 5.44 -6.10 5.79
C VAL A 149 5.16 -6.55 7.23
N ASN A 150 6.03 -6.22 8.17
CA ASN A 150 5.88 -6.58 9.58
C ASN A 150 5.21 -5.50 10.43
N GLU A 151 4.81 -4.38 9.86
CA GLU A 151 4.12 -3.31 10.56
C GLU A 151 2.60 -3.47 10.44
N ASP A 152 1.91 -3.50 11.58
CA ASP A 152 0.45 -3.48 11.64
C ASP A 152 -0.02 -2.04 11.81
N LEU A 153 -0.84 -1.55 10.89
CA LEU A 153 -1.27 -0.16 10.84
C LEU A 153 -2.68 0.08 11.38
N ARG A 154 -3.31 -0.92 12.03
CA ARG A 154 -4.66 -0.75 12.59
C ARG A 154 -4.73 0.32 13.67
N GLU A 155 -3.71 0.43 14.51
CA GLU A 155 -3.66 1.50 15.51
C GLU A 155 -3.49 2.88 14.84
N CYS A 156 -2.63 2.97 13.84
CA CYS A 156 -2.44 4.18 13.06
C CYS A 156 -3.74 4.61 12.35
N ALA A 157 -4.50 3.64 11.80
CA ALA A 157 -5.78 3.89 11.12
C ALA A 157 -6.84 4.56 12.01
N LYS A 158 -6.80 4.33 13.33
CA LYS A 158 -7.74 4.97 14.29
C LYS A 158 -7.60 6.49 14.34
N SER A 159 -6.44 7.01 13.98
CA SER A 159 -6.15 8.46 13.97
C SER A 159 -6.37 9.11 12.60
N VAL A 160 -6.79 8.37 11.58
CA VAL A 160 -7.07 8.93 10.25
C VAL A 160 -8.34 9.79 10.31
N GLY A 161 -8.17 11.11 10.14
CA GLY A 161 -9.24 12.09 10.33
C GLY A 161 -10.15 12.32 9.13
N CYS A 162 -9.76 11.85 7.94
CA CYS A 162 -10.57 12.05 6.72
C CYS A 162 -11.53 10.87 6.45
N LYS A 163 -12.50 11.09 5.55
CA LYS A 163 -13.36 10.01 5.03
C LYS A 163 -12.52 9.02 4.23
N VAL A 164 -12.67 7.72 4.49
CA VAL A 164 -11.95 6.64 3.82
C VAL A 164 -12.94 5.78 3.03
N LEU A 165 -12.57 5.39 1.81
CA LEU A 165 -13.23 4.34 1.06
C LEU A 165 -12.25 3.22 0.79
N ILE A 166 -12.60 2.00 1.16
CA ILE A 166 -11.89 0.79 0.74
C ILE A 166 -12.59 0.24 -0.49
N ALA A 167 -11.87 0.13 -1.61
CA ALA A 167 -12.33 -0.48 -2.85
C ALA A 167 -11.58 -1.80 -3.07
N GLU A 168 -12.21 -2.92 -2.71
CA GLU A 168 -11.57 -4.23 -2.64
C GLU A 168 -11.93 -5.12 -3.82
N GLY A 169 -10.93 -5.82 -4.39
CA GLY A 169 -11.17 -6.84 -5.40
C GLY A 169 -11.81 -8.10 -4.82
N GLU A 170 -12.92 -8.56 -5.40
CA GLU A 170 -13.64 -9.75 -4.92
C GLU A 170 -12.78 -11.03 -4.93
N GLN A 171 -11.76 -11.06 -5.78
CA GLN A 171 -10.87 -12.20 -5.99
C GLN A 171 -9.44 -11.92 -5.50
N ASP A 172 -9.25 -10.89 -4.66
CA ASP A 172 -7.95 -10.57 -4.11
C ASP A 172 -7.49 -11.66 -3.13
N VAL A 173 -6.43 -12.36 -3.49
CA VAL A 173 -5.80 -13.40 -2.67
C VAL A 173 -4.55 -12.90 -1.95
N VAL A 174 -4.08 -11.69 -2.27
CA VAL A 174 -2.89 -11.05 -1.66
C VAL A 174 -3.27 -10.33 -0.38
N THR A 175 -4.29 -9.47 -0.46
CA THR A 175 -4.93 -8.77 0.66
C THR A 175 -6.43 -9.12 0.66
N PRO A 176 -6.81 -10.32 1.09
CA PRO A 176 -8.18 -10.80 0.91
C PRO A 176 -9.19 -9.96 1.69
N LEU A 177 -10.44 -9.98 1.23
CA LEU A 177 -11.56 -9.18 1.76
C LEU A 177 -11.65 -9.17 3.30
N ARG A 178 -11.36 -10.28 3.97
CA ARG A 178 -11.30 -10.35 5.45
C ARG A 178 -10.28 -9.38 6.07
N GLU A 179 -9.18 -9.07 5.36
CA GLU A 179 -8.17 -8.10 5.82
C GLU A 179 -8.67 -6.68 5.58
N ALA A 180 -9.32 -6.43 4.44
CA ALA A 180 -10.01 -5.16 4.16
C ALA A 180 -11.10 -4.87 5.19
N GLU A 181 -11.91 -5.87 5.57
CA GLU A 181 -12.92 -5.75 6.63
C GLU A 181 -12.32 -5.48 8.02
N ALA A 182 -11.20 -6.13 8.34
CA ALA A 182 -10.47 -5.87 9.59
C ALA A 182 -9.91 -4.44 9.62
N TYR A 183 -9.43 -3.96 8.48
CA TYR A 183 -8.92 -2.60 8.34
C TYR A 183 -10.06 -1.57 8.40
N LEU A 184 -11.20 -1.84 7.74
CA LEU A 184 -12.43 -1.02 7.80
C LEU A 184 -12.82 -0.69 9.24
N ARG A 185 -12.82 -1.71 10.12
CA ARG A 185 -13.16 -1.55 11.54
C ARG A 185 -12.18 -0.68 12.33
N SER A 186 -11.01 -0.40 11.78
CA SER A 186 -9.99 0.40 12.44
C SER A 186 -10.11 1.90 12.15
N PHE A 187 -10.79 2.28 11.08
CA PHE A 187 -10.98 3.69 10.73
C PHE A 187 -12.21 4.28 11.42
N PRO A 188 -12.15 5.54 11.89
CA PRO A 188 -13.30 6.22 12.48
C PRO A 188 -14.44 6.48 11.48
N ASN A 189 -14.12 6.73 10.22
CA ASN A 189 -15.07 7.08 9.16
C ASN A 189 -14.68 6.40 7.84
N ALA A 190 -15.11 5.16 7.66
CA ALA A 190 -14.79 4.40 6.47
C ALA A 190 -15.97 3.60 5.93
N ASN A 191 -15.95 3.39 4.61
CA ASN A 191 -16.86 2.50 3.90
C ASN A 191 -16.08 1.48 3.08
N LEU A 192 -16.72 0.38 2.70
CA LEU A 192 -16.19 -0.66 1.85
C LEU A 192 -17.10 -0.86 0.65
N LYS A 193 -16.51 -0.86 -0.55
CA LYS A 193 -17.15 -1.30 -1.79
C LYS A 193 -16.29 -2.40 -2.41
N THR A 194 -16.90 -3.44 -2.95
CA THR A 194 -16.21 -4.47 -3.72
C THR A 194 -16.37 -4.22 -5.21
N LEU A 195 -15.41 -4.70 -5.99
CA LEU A 195 -15.46 -4.68 -7.45
C LEU A 195 -14.85 -5.97 -8.00
N ARG A 196 -15.26 -6.37 -9.21
CA ARG A 196 -14.71 -7.56 -9.87
C ARG A 196 -13.24 -7.36 -10.17
N GLY A 197 -12.42 -8.35 -9.82
CA GLY A 197 -10.98 -8.35 -10.05
C GLY A 197 -10.20 -8.90 -8.87
N GLY A 198 -8.89 -9.06 -9.05
CA GLY A 198 -7.93 -9.50 -8.04
C GLY A 198 -7.28 -8.33 -7.31
N HIS A 199 -5.99 -8.50 -6.95
CA HIS A 199 -5.22 -7.48 -6.23
C HIS A 199 -5.07 -6.16 -7.00
N PHE A 200 -5.15 -6.20 -8.32
CA PHE A 200 -5.10 -5.04 -9.21
C PHE A 200 -6.48 -4.70 -9.80
N ALA A 201 -7.56 -4.92 -9.04
CA ALA A 201 -8.92 -4.70 -9.51
C ALA A 201 -9.15 -3.29 -10.11
N PHE A 202 -8.45 -2.27 -9.62
CA PHE A 202 -8.47 -0.90 -10.18
C PHE A 202 -7.92 -0.83 -11.62
N ALA A 203 -6.97 -1.70 -11.97
CA ALA A 203 -6.40 -1.78 -13.32
C ALA A 203 -7.10 -2.83 -14.20
N GLU A 204 -7.60 -3.91 -13.59
CA GLU A 204 -8.35 -4.99 -14.26
C GLU A 204 -9.75 -4.53 -14.66
N ASN A 205 -10.38 -3.65 -13.87
CA ASN A 205 -11.69 -3.08 -14.13
C ASN A 205 -11.70 -1.55 -13.94
N PRO A 206 -10.94 -0.82 -14.79
CA PRO A 206 -10.69 0.60 -14.59
C PRO A 206 -11.96 1.46 -14.68
N VAL A 207 -12.95 1.05 -15.46
CA VAL A 207 -14.21 1.79 -15.60
C VAL A 207 -14.98 1.77 -14.30
N ALA A 208 -15.22 0.59 -13.73
CA ALA A 208 -15.94 0.46 -12.46
C ALA A 208 -15.19 1.17 -11.31
N PHE A 209 -13.87 0.99 -11.24
CA PHE A 209 -13.06 1.69 -10.24
C PHE A 209 -13.14 3.20 -10.36
N ASN A 210 -13.03 3.74 -11.58
CA ASN A 210 -13.09 5.20 -11.81
C ASN A 210 -14.45 5.78 -11.40
N LEU A 211 -15.55 5.09 -11.68
CA LEU A 211 -16.89 5.53 -11.25
C LEU A 211 -17.03 5.52 -9.73
N ILE A 212 -16.56 4.47 -9.05
CA ILE A 212 -16.54 4.38 -7.58
C ILE A 212 -15.69 5.53 -6.98
N ALA A 213 -14.52 5.77 -7.55
CA ALA A 213 -13.61 6.80 -7.08
C ALA A 213 -14.16 8.22 -7.35
N GLU A 214 -14.78 8.43 -8.51
CA GLU A 214 -15.42 9.70 -8.87
C GLU A 214 -16.56 10.03 -7.90
N GLU A 215 -17.51 9.11 -7.71
CA GLU A 215 -18.58 9.26 -6.73
C GLU A 215 -18.02 9.65 -5.37
N PHE A 216 -17.03 8.90 -4.88
CA PHE A 216 -16.43 9.16 -3.58
C PHE A 216 -15.71 10.52 -3.49
N PHE A 217 -14.99 10.94 -4.52
CA PHE A 217 -14.24 12.20 -4.47
C PHE A 217 -15.14 13.44 -4.61
N TYR A 218 -16.31 13.32 -5.26
CA TYR A 218 -17.27 14.44 -5.40
C TYR A 218 -18.28 14.55 -4.24
N GLU A 219 -18.55 13.47 -3.48
CA GLU A 219 -19.35 13.58 -2.24
C GLU A 219 -18.76 14.64 -1.27
#